data_4cddc9a6cd2583df5924766a5f47556b
#
_entry.id   4cddc9a6cd2583df5924766a5f47556b
#
_cell.length_a   1.000
_cell.length_b   1.000
_cell.length_c   1.000
_cell.angle_alpha   90.00
_cell.angle_beta   90.00
_cell.angle_gamma   90.00
#
_symmetry.space_group_name_H-M   'P 1'
#
loop_
_entity.id
_entity.type
_entity.pdbx_description
1 polymer ?
#
loop_
_entity_poly.entity_id
_entity_poly.type
_entity_poly.pdbx_seq_one_letter_code
_entity_poly.pdbx_strand_id
1 'polypeptide(L)'
;MITQHRDGDVAVIAIDRHERRNALDTAHCDDLRAALTEQARAEQALQAARVIVVTGAGSSFCAGADLAAAYDAAFRDSLYAMLAAVTAVTVPVIAAVNGPAIGAGAQLALACDLRVAAPEATFAIPTARLGIAVNPWTVRRLALLAGTGTAQAVLIGAETLDADAALRCGLASRLGDRDAALAWARELAGLAPLSLAYAKKALNQPDSTELAKDFDACWASDDAAEGQRARAAKRPPRFRGR
;
A
#
# COMPACT_ATOMS: atom_id res chain seq x y z
N MET A 1 -7.71 16.76 3.49
CA MET A 1 -8.75 16.15 2.62
C MET A 1 -8.17 14.90 1.98
N ILE A 2 -8.96 13.87 1.75
CA ILE A 2 -8.58 12.74 0.89
C ILE A 2 -9.21 12.97 -0.47
N THR A 3 -8.39 12.97 -1.52
CA THR A 3 -8.85 13.14 -2.90
C THR A 3 -8.73 11.84 -3.67
N GLN A 4 -9.65 11.60 -4.60
CA GLN A 4 -9.67 10.42 -5.43
C GLN A 4 -9.85 10.81 -6.89
N HIS A 5 -9.12 10.16 -7.78
CA HIS A 5 -9.37 10.25 -9.22
C HIS A 5 -9.04 8.92 -9.91
N ARG A 6 -9.52 8.75 -11.12
CA ARG A 6 -9.30 7.56 -11.94
C ARG A 6 -8.40 7.88 -13.13
N ASP A 7 -7.50 6.96 -13.41
CA ASP A 7 -6.70 6.90 -14.61
C ASP A 7 -6.88 5.51 -15.25
N GLY A 8 -7.93 5.37 -16.04
CA GLY A 8 -8.34 4.07 -16.57
C GLY A 8 -8.67 3.07 -15.44
N ASP A 9 -7.97 1.95 -15.42
CA ASP A 9 -8.11 0.88 -14.43
C ASP A 9 -7.37 1.18 -13.11
N VAL A 10 -6.69 2.33 -12.99
CA VAL A 10 -5.96 2.73 -11.79
C VAL A 10 -6.76 3.77 -11.00
N ALA A 11 -7.00 3.51 -9.72
CA ALA A 11 -7.49 4.52 -8.78
C ALA A 11 -6.30 5.20 -8.11
N VAL A 12 -6.33 6.52 -8.03
CA VAL A 12 -5.34 7.29 -7.28
C VAL A 12 -6.02 7.95 -6.10
N ILE A 13 -5.51 7.66 -4.90
CA ILE A 13 -5.97 8.24 -3.64
C ILE A 13 -4.83 9.09 -3.09
N ALA A 14 -5.07 10.40 -2.94
CA ALA A 14 -4.05 11.29 -2.41
C ALA A 14 -4.48 11.91 -1.07
N ILE A 15 -3.52 11.96 -0.14
CA ILE A 15 -3.64 12.75 1.08
C ILE A 15 -3.32 14.19 0.69
N ASP A 16 -4.31 15.07 0.73
CA ASP A 16 -4.16 16.48 0.37
C ASP A 16 -4.38 17.38 1.59
N ARG A 17 -3.31 17.52 2.35
CA ARG A 17 -3.16 18.39 3.52
C ARG A 17 -1.71 18.90 3.55
N HIS A 18 -1.26 19.41 2.41
CA HIS A 18 0.16 19.74 2.20
C HIS A 18 0.67 20.82 3.17
N GLU A 19 -0.18 21.73 3.66
CA GLU A 19 0.15 22.73 4.68
C GLU A 19 0.54 22.11 6.05
N ARG A 20 0.11 20.88 6.32
CA ARG A 20 0.49 20.06 7.47
C ARG A 20 1.38 18.87 7.07
N ARG A 21 2.02 18.94 5.89
CA ARG A 21 2.84 17.85 5.35
C ARG A 21 2.11 16.49 5.33
N ASN A 22 0.80 16.54 5.05
CA ASN A 22 -0.08 15.37 4.99
C ASN A 22 -0.17 14.57 6.31
N ALA A 23 -0.03 15.25 7.46
CA ALA A 23 -0.24 14.63 8.77
C ALA A 23 -1.69 14.15 8.90
N LEU A 24 -1.86 12.97 9.52
CA LEU A 24 -3.14 12.30 9.71
C LEU A 24 -3.72 12.62 11.08
N ASP A 25 -5.01 12.86 11.12
CA ASP A 25 -5.87 12.78 12.28
C ASP A 25 -6.91 11.67 12.09
N THR A 26 -7.82 11.49 13.05
CA THR A 26 -8.87 10.46 13.03
C THR A 26 -9.72 10.56 11.75
N ALA A 27 -10.16 11.77 11.38
CA ALA A 27 -10.98 11.98 10.19
C ALA A 27 -10.25 11.57 8.90
N HIS A 28 -8.97 11.94 8.74
CA HIS A 28 -8.18 11.53 7.57
C HIS A 28 -7.97 10.02 7.48
N CYS A 29 -7.80 9.33 8.63
CA CYS A 29 -7.73 7.87 8.66
C CYS A 29 -9.04 7.23 8.22
N ASP A 30 -10.18 7.73 8.71
CA ASP A 30 -11.51 7.23 8.37
C ASP A 30 -11.87 7.51 6.90
N ASP A 31 -11.55 8.70 6.38
CA ASP A 31 -11.76 9.08 4.98
C ASP A 31 -10.91 8.19 4.05
N LEU A 32 -9.64 7.95 4.39
CA LEU A 32 -8.76 7.07 3.60
C LEU A 32 -9.26 5.62 3.63
N ARG A 33 -9.70 5.14 4.78
CA ARG A 33 -10.32 3.82 4.91
C ARG A 33 -11.59 3.71 4.07
N ALA A 34 -12.43 4.74 4.07
CA ALA A 34 -13.66 4.79 3.26
C ALA A 34 -13.31 4.76 1.76
N ALA A 35 -12.35 5.56 1.31
CA ALA A 35 -11.88 5.59 -0.07
C ALA A 35 -11.36 4.22 -0.54
N LEU A 36 -10.55 3.54 0.26
CA LEU A 36 -10.05 2.19 -0.03
C LEU A 36 -11.17 1.16 -0.11
N THR A 37 -12.14 1.23 0.83
CA THR A 37 -13.29 0.32 0.88
C THR A 37 -14.23 0.54 -0.32
N GLU A 38 -14.42 1.77 -0.75
CA GLU A 38 -15.19 2.12 -1.94
C GLU A 38 -14.60 1.47 -3.19
N GLN A 39 -13.27 1.58 -3.39
CA GLN A 39 -12.58 0.95 -4.51
C GLN A 39 -12.71 -0.59 -4.49
N ALA A 40 -12.68 -1.21 -3.30
CA ALA A 40 -12.86 -2.65 -3.17
C ALA A 40 -14.30 -3.12 -3.47
N ARG A 41 -15.31 -2.32 -3.11
CA ARG A 41 -16.74 -2.63 -3.39
C ARG A 41 -17.09 -2.42 -4.85
N ALA A 42 -16.45 -1.51 -5.52
CA ALA A 42 -16.63 -1.26 -6.95
C ALA A 42 -16.24 -2.46 -7.82
N GLU A 43 -15.57 -3.48 -7.27
CA GLU A 43 -15.30 -4.76 -7.97
C GLU A 43 -16.56 -5.46 -8.47
N GLN A 44 -17.73 -5.16 -7.90
CA GLN A 44 -19.03 -5.69 -8.35
C GLN A 44 -19.65 -4.88 -9.50
N ALA A 45 -19.07 -3.75 -9.86
CA ALA A 45 -19.50 -2.88 -10.96
C ALA A 45 -18.44 -2.83 -12.06
N LEU A 46 -18.87 -2.64 -13.30
CA LEU A 46 -18.02 -2.54 -14.52
C LEU A 46 -16.94 -1.42 -14.48
N GLN A 47 -16.75 -0.74 -13.34
CA GLN A 47 -15.86 0.41 -13.14
C GLN A 47 -14.87 0.23 -11.97
N ALA A 48 -14.61 -0.98 -11.52
CA ALA A 48 -13.68 -1.25 -10.43
C ALA A 48 -12.24 -0.86 -10.77
N ALA A 49 -11.50 -0.35 -9.77
CA ALA A 49 -10.05 -0.20 -9.91
C ALA A 49 -9.40 -1.59 -9.93
N ARG A 50 -8.47 -1.80 -10.83
CA ARG A 50 -7.62 -2.99 -10.85
C ARG A 50 -6.36 -2.82 -10.00
N VAL A 51 -5.95 -1.57 -9.77
CA VAL A 51 -4.82 -1.19 -8.92
C VAL A 51 -5.15 0.15 -8.23
N ILE A 52 -4.73 0.29 -6.99
CA ILE A 52 -4.80 1.55 -6.25
C ILE A 52 -3.39 2.12 -6.07
N VAL A 53 -3.23 3.42 -6.31
CA VAL A 53 -2.02 4.17 -5.97
C VAL A 53 -2.35 5.14 -4.84
N VAL A 54 -1.62 5.06 -3.73
CA VAL A 54 -1.72 6.00 -2.60
C VAL A 54 -0.51 6.94 -2.64
N THR A 55 -0.74 8.25 -2.51
CA THR A 55 0.32 9.26 -2.53
C THR A 55 -0.02 10.45 -1.63
N GLY A 56 0.92 11.37 -1.44
CA GLY A 56 0.71 12.64 -0.77
C GLY A 56 0.72 13.82 -1.76
N ALA A 57 -0.08 14.84 -1.52
CA ALA A 57 0.03 16.10 -2.25
C ALA A 57 1.28 16.89 -1.80
N GLY A 58 1.88 17.65 -2.72
CA GLY A 58 3.06 18.47 -2.42
C GLY A 58 4.33 17.64 -2.20
N SER A 59 5.16 18.05 -1.23
CA SER A 59 6.53 17.54 -1.03
C SER A 59 6.66 16.41 0.02
N SER A 60 5.56 15.91 0.58
CA SER A 60 5.58 14.87 1.59
C SER A 60 4.58 13.77 1.24
N PHE A 61 4.93 12.53 1.49
CA PHE A 61 3.96 11.44 1.45
C PHE A 61 2.99 11.57 2.63
N CYS A 62 3.50 11.49 3.84
CA CYS A 62 2.75 11.70 5.08
C CYS A 62 3.72 11.85 6.26
N ALA A 63 3.67 12.98 6.95
CA ALA A 63 4.55 13.30 8.07
C ALA A 63 4.17 12.63 9.40
N GLY A 64 3.16 11.75 9.40
CA GLY A 64 2.74 10.98 10.58
C GLY A 64 1.42 11.44 11.16
N ALA A 65 1.23 11.21 12.47
CA ALA A 65 0.05 11.70 13.19
C ALA A 65 0.11 13.22 13.37
N ASP A 66 -1.03 13.89 13.26
CA ASP A 66 -1.14 15.26 13.75
C ASP A 66 -0.79 15.28 15.24
N LEU A 67 0.04 16.25 15.66
CA LEU A 67 0.53 16.33 17.05
C LEU A 67 -0.58 16.36 18.10
N ALA A 68 -1.73 16.98 17.77
CA ALA A 68 -2.90 17.03 18.63
C ALA A 68 -3.56 15.66 18.81
N ALA A 69 -3.44 14.77 17.84
CA ALA A 69 -4.07 13.44 17.83
C ALA A 69 -3.11 12.30 18.21
N ALA A 70 -1.80 12.53 18.20
CA ALA A 70 -0.78 11.48 18.30
C ALA A 70 -0.90 10.58 19.54
N TYR A 71 -1.47 11.10 20.64
CA TYR A 71 -1.66 10.38 21.92
C TYR A 71 -3.11 9.93 22.14
N ASP A 72 -4.03 10.22 21.20
CA ASP A 72 -5.44 9.86 21.33
C ASP A 72 -5.65 8.38 20.99
N ALA A 73 -6.42 7.67 21.81
CA ALA A 73 -6.81 6.29 21.59
C ALA A 73 -7.69 6.15 20.34
N ALA A 74 -8.62 7.07 20.10
CA ALA A 74 -9.49 7.06 18.95
C ALA A 74 -8.70 7.21 17.61
N PHE A 75 -7.70 8.09 17.61
CA PHE A 75 -6.79 8.19 16.46
C PHE A 75 -6.06 6.88 16.20
N ARG A 76 -5.52 6.25 17.25
CA ARG A 76 -4.80 4.98 17.12
C ARG A 76 -5.69 3.88 16.58
N ASP A 77 -6.94 3.79 17.04
CA ASP A 77 -7.89 2.78 16.55
C ASP A 77 -8.26 3.02 15.08
N SER A 78 -8.52 4.26 14.67
CA SER A 78 -8.79 4.62 13.28
C SER A 78 -7.57 4.39 12.38
N LEU A 79 -6.35 4.71 12.85
CA LEU A 79 -5.12 4.43 12.12
C LEU A 79 -4.99 2.93 11.83
N TYR A 80 -5.13 2.08 12.84
CA TYR A 80 -4.98 0.64 12.62
C TYR A 80 -6.12 0.03 11.81
N ALA A 81 -7.33 0.56 11.90
CA ALA A 81 -8.44 0.16 11.04
C ALA A 81 -8.17 0.56 9.56
N MET A 82 -7.59 1.72 9.31
CA MET A 82 -7.16 2.16 7.98
C MET A 82 -6.05 1.26 7.43
N LEU A 83 -5.00 0.94 8.21
CA LEU A 83 -3.93 0.05 7.78
C LEU A 83 -4.45 -1.36 7.46
N ALA A 84 -5.39 -1.86 8.26
CA ALA A 84 -6.06 -3.14 8.02
C ALA A 84 -6.84 -3.11 6.70
N ALA A 85 -7.54 -2.01 6.38
CA ALA A 85 -8.25 -1.86 5.11
C ALA A 85 -7.30 -1.90 3.90
N VAL A 86 -6.11 -1.26 3.96
CA VAL A 86 -5.10 -1.34 2.88
C VAL A 86 -4.70 -2.78 2.60
N THR A 87 -4.49 -3.59 3.64
CA THR A 87 -4.09 -4.99 3.48
C THR A 87 -5.24 -5.91 3.08
N ALA A 88 -6.49 -5.51 3.34
CA ALA A 88 -7.69 -6.32 3.10
C ALA A 88 -8.27 -6.15 1.70
N VAL A 89 -8.08 -5.01 1.02
CA VAL A 89 -8.55 -4.84 -0.36
C VAL A 89 -7.90 -5.87 -1.28
N THR A 90 -8.68 -6.43 -2.20
CA THR A 90 -8.24 -7.54 -3.06
C THR A 90 -7.33 -7.10 -4.20
N VAL A 91 -7.40 -5.82 -4.59
CA VAL A 91 -6.54 -5.25 -5.63
C VAL A 91 -5.19 -4.82 -5.07
N PRO A 92 -4.11 -4.84 -5.87
CA PRO A 92 -2.81 -4.30 -5.46
C PRO A 92 -2.87 -2.83 -5.07
N VAL A 93 -2.14 -2.46 -4.02
CA VAL A 93 -1.97 -1.08 -3.56
C VAL A 93 -0.50 -0.69 -3.65
N ILE A 94 -0.18 0.36 -4.40
CA ILE A 94 1.15 0.93 -4.52
C ILE A 94 1.21 2.21 -3.69
N ALA A 95 2.19 2.34 -2.80
CA ALA A 95 2.56 3.63 -2.23
C ALA A 95 3.51 4.35 -3.19
N ALA A 96 3.09 5.46 -3.76
CA ALA A 96 3.95 6.40 -4.47
C ALA A 96 4.50 7.41 -3.45
N VAL A 97 5.67 7.09 -2.88
CA VAL A 97 6.27 7.83 -1.76
C VAL A 97 7.06 9.01 -2.31
N ASN A 98 6.40 10.15 -2.44
CA ASN A 98 6.90 11.38 -3.07
C ASN A 98 7.73 12.28 -2.15
N GLY A 99 8.01 11.85 -0.93
CA GLY A 99 8.77 12.59 0.08
C GLY A 99 8.69 11.88 1.43
N PRO A 100 8.90 12.58 2.57
CA PRO A 100 8.91 11.97 3.89
C PRO A 100 7.66 11.16 4.22
N ALA A 101 7.87 9.91 4.65
CA ALA A 101 6.91 8.95 5.18
C ALA A 101 7.31 8.64 6.63
N ILE A 102 6.70 9.34 7.61
CA ILE A 102 7.14 9.32 9.00
C ILE A 102 6.04 8.76 9.92
N GLY A 103 6.38 7.93 10.88
CA GLY A 103 5.45 7.40 11.89
C GLY A 103 4.23 6.71 11.26
N ALA A 104 3.03 7.31 11.37
CA ALA A 104 1.81 6.81 10.74
C ALA A 104 1.92 6.77 9.21
N GLY A 105 2.66 7.72 8.60
CA GLY A 105 2.92 7.71 7.16
C GLY A 105 3.82 6.54 6.72
N ALA A 106 4.85 6.22 7.50
CA ALA A 106 5.65 5.02 7.25
C ALA A 106 4.81 3.75 7.40
N GLN A 107 3.95 3.67 8.43
CA GLN A 107 3.03 2.54 8.63
C GLN A 107 2.07 2.38 7.44
N LEU A 108 1.54 3.48 6.88
CA LEU A 108 0.71 3.46 5.69
C LEU A 108 1.50 2.91 4.48
N ALA A 109 2.73 3.38 4.26
CA ALA A 109 3.58 2.85 3.22
C ALA A 109 3.89 1.35 3.41
N LEU A 110 4.10 0.89 4.65
CA LEU A 110 4.29 -0.53 4.99
C LEU A 110 3.03 -1.39 4.73
N ALA A 111 1.84 -0.82 4.90
CA ALA A 111 0.58 -1.51 4.65
C ALA A 111 0.32 -1.73 3.16
N CYS A 112 0.79 -0.85 2.28
CA CYS A 112 0.73 -1.04 0.84
C CYS A 112 1.51 -2.28 0.40
N ASP A 113 1.12 -2.88 -0.72
CA ASP A 113 1.79 -4.07 -1.24
C ASP A 113 3.17 -3.72 -1.82
N LEU A 114 3.23 -2.64 -2.58
CA LEU A 114 4.43 -2.19 -3.28
C LEU A 114 4.71 -0.72 -2.95
N ARG A 115 5.97 -0.30 -3.07
CA ARG A 115 6.43 1.07 -2.81
C ARG A 115 7.35 1.53 -3.93
N VAL A 116 7.01 2.67 -4.52
CA VAL A 116 7.88 3.43 -5.42
C VAL A 116 8.35 4.65 -4.65
N ALA A 117 9.65 4.79 -4.45
CA ALA A 117 10.25 5.86 -3.66
C ALA A 117 10.88 6.92 -4.58
N ALA A 118 10.42 8.16 -4.46
CA ALA A 118 11.07 9.29 -5.10
C ALA A 118 12.45 9.56 -4.45
N PRO A 119 13.39 10.25 -5.11
CA PRO A 119 14.70 10.57 -4.54
C PRO A 119 14.62 11.27 -3.18
N GLU A 120 13.57 12.07 -2.94
CA GLU A 120 13.33 12.81 -1.71
C GLU A 120 12.60 11.98 -0.63
N ALA A 121 12.23 10.74 -0.95
CA ALA A 121 11.54 9.86 -0.02
C ALA A 121 12.44 9.48 1.16
N THR A 122 11.88 9.58 2.35
CA THR A 122 12.51 9.09 3.57
C THR A 122 11.50 8.28 4.39
N PHE A 123 12.00 7.28 5.11
CA PHE A 123 11.17 6.42 5.96
C PHE A 123 11.70 6.41 7.38
N ALA A 124 10.85 6.75 8.36
CA ALA A 124 11.22 6.73 9.77
C ALA A 124 10.02 6.40 10.67
N ILE A 125 10.29 5.72 11.78
CA ILE A 125 9.29 5.42 12.83
C ILE A 125 9.89 5.83 14.20
N PRO A 126 10.04 7.14 14.49
CA PRO A 126 10.77 7.62 15.65
C PRO A 126 9.91 7.61 16.93
N THR A 127 9.09 6.58 17.16
CA THR A 127 8.15 6.49 18.28
C THR A 127 8.85 6.43 19.63
N ALA A 128 10.06 5.86 19.71
CA ALA A 128 10.88 5.86 20.91
C ALA A 128 11.26 7.28 21.40
N ARG A 129 11.40 8.24 20.46
CA ARG A 129 11.64 9.66 20.81
C ARG A 129 10.42 10.37 21.38
N LEU A 130 9.22 9.78 21.17
CA LEU A 130 7.94 10.33 21.63
C LEU A 130 7.39 9.60 22.86
N GLY A 131 8.09 8.57 23.35
CA GLY A 131 7.63 7.75 24.49
C GLY A 131 6.43 6.87 24.17
N ILE A 132 6.19 6.55 22.88
CA ILE A 132 5.09 5.70 22.41
C ILE A 132 5.64 4.53 21.61
N ALA A 133 4.78 3.57 21.28
CA ALA A 133 5.12 2.39 20.49
C ALA A 133 4.16 2.20 19.31
N VAL A 134 4.64 1.56 18.27
CA VAL A 134 3.78 1.00 17.22
C VAL A 134 3.28 -0.38 17.62
N ASN A 135 2.19 -0.84 16.99
CA ASN A 135 1.65 -2.17 17.27
C ASN A 135 2.58 -3.30 16.77
N PRO A 136 2.42 -4.54 17.27
CA PRO A 136 3.24 -5.67 16.87
C PRO A 136 3.18 -6.00 15.38
N TRP A 137 2.08 -5.69 14.71
CA TRP A 137 1.95 -5.87 13.25
C TRP A 137 2.96 -5.00 12.50
N THR A 138 3.07 -3.70 12.84
CA THR A 138 4.03 -2.77 12.22
C THR A 138 5.47 -3.25 12.41
N VAL A 139 5.83 -3.71 13.62
CA VAL A 139 7.17 -4.25 13.92
C VAL A 139 7.48 -5.45 13.02
N ARG A 140 6.59 -6.43 12.98
CA ARG A 140 6.75 -7.62 12.14
C ARG A 140 6.76 -7.29 10.66
N ARG A 141 5.87 -6.40 10.20
CA ARG A 141 5.79 -6.00 8.79
C ARG A 141 7.08 -5.33 8.31
N LEU A 142 7.63 -4.42 9.10
CA LEU A 142 8.91 -3.78 8.78
C LEU A 142 10.05 -4.82 8.72
N ALA A 143 10.12 -5.74 9.69
CA ALA A 143 11.14 -6.78 9.71
C ALA A 143 11.02 -7.74 8.52
N LEU A 144 9.79 -8.07 8.08
CA LEU A 144 9.55 -8.89 6.89
C LEU A 144 9.97 -8.21 5.60
N LEU A 145 9.73 -6.90 5.47
CA LEU A 145 10.03 -6.15 4.25
C LEU A 145 11.49 -5.73 4.15
N ALA A 146 12.10 -5.29 5.26
CA ALA A 146 13.42 -4.66 5.26
C ALA A 146 14.51 -5.48 5.98
N GLY A 147 14.15 -6.64 6.53
CA GLY A 147 15.01 -7.44 7.38
C GLY A 147 15.08 -6.94 8.82
N THR A 148 15.38 -7.85 9.75
CA THR A 148 15.38 -7.57 11.20
C THR A 148 16.42 -6.51 11.58
N GLY A 149 17.60 -6.51 10.96
CA GLY A 149 18.65 -5.52 11.25
C GLY A 149 18.20 -4.09 10.93
N THR A 150 17.59 -3.87 9.76
CA THR A 150 17.01 -2.56 9.39
C THR A 150 15.86 -2.18 10.30
N ALA A 151 14.98 -3.13 10.66
CA ALA A 151 13.88 -2.87 11.57
C ALA A 151 14.38 -2.42 12.96
N GLN A 152 15.46 -3.02 13.48
CA GLN A 152 16.13 -2.60 14.73
C GLN A 152 16.70 -1.19 14.61
N ALA A 153 17.39 -0.87 13.53
CA ALA A 153 17.94 0.48 13.30
C ALA A 153 16.83 1.55 13.30
N VAL A 154 15.72 1.28 12.58
CA VAL A 154 14.58 2.21 12.49
C VAL A 154 13.79 2.33 13.81
N LEU A 155 13.49 1.20 14.48
CA LEU A 155 12.60 1.20 15.65
C LEU A 155 13.33 1.43 16.96
N ILE A 156 14.54 0.89 17.13
CA ILE A 156 15.33 1.02 18.35
C ILE A 156 16.32 2.17 18.21
N GLY A 157 17.04 2.25 17.08
CA GLY A 157 17.99 3.32 16.79
C GLY A 157 17.34 4.65 16.41
N ALA A 158 16.02 4.63 16.10
CA ALA A 158 15.27 5.76 15.54
C ALA A 158 15.95 6.37 14.31
N GLU A 159 16.54 5.51 13.47
CA GLU A 159 17.18 5.91 12.22
C GLU A 159 16.15 6.22 11.13
N THR A 160 16.57 7.05 10.18
CA THR A 160 15.80 7.38 8.98
C THR A 160 16.48 6.72 7.78
N LEU A 161 15.71 6.03 6.97
CA LEU A 161 16.14 5.47 5.69
C LEU A 161 15.84 6.46 4.57
N ASP A 162 16.83 6.75 3.73
CA ASP A 162 16.60 7.42 2.45
C ASP A 162 16.07 6.44 1.39
N ALA A 163 15.78 6.94 0.20
CA ALA A 163 15.23 6.15 -0.89
C ALA A 163 16.15 5.00 -1.32
N ASP A 164 17.46 5.25 -1.39
CA ASP A 164 18.46 4.26 -1.79
C ASP A 164 18.64 3.17 -0.72
N ALA A 165 18.68 3.54 0.56
CA ALA A 165 18.71 2.58 1.66
C ALA A 165 17.43 1.73 1.69
N ALA A 166 16.28 2.36 1.46
CA ALA A 166 15.00 1.66 1.37
C ALA A 166 14.95 0.66 0.20
N LEU A 167 15.53 1.01 -0.95
CA LEU A 167 15.66 0.06 -2.07
C LEU A 167 16.63 -1.08 -1.73
N ARG A 168 17.80 -0.77 -1.18
CA ARG A 168 18.80 -1.79 -0.85
C ARG A 168 18.31 -2.82 0.16
N CYS A 169 17.52 -2.42 1.14
CA CYS A 169 16.96 -3.35 2.14
C CYS A 169 15.66 -4.01 1.71
N GLY A 170 15.10 -3.71 0.53
CA GLY A 170 13.85 -4.27 0.02
C GLY A 170 12.58 -3.58 0.53
N LEU A 171 12.70 -2.52 1.35
CA LEU A 171 11.56 -1.73 1.78
C LEU A 171 10.91 -1.02 0.58
N ALA A 172 11.69 -0.33 -0.27
CA ALA A 172 11.19 0.17 -1.54
C ALA A 172 11.35 -0.91 -2.63
N SER A 173 10.34 -1.05 -3.48
CA SER A 173 10.33 -2.00 -4.58
C SER A 173 11.01 -1.43 -5.84
N ARG A 174 10.88 -0.12 -6.05
CA ARG A 174 11.47 0.65 -7.16
C ARG A 174 11.80 2.07 -6.70
N LEU A 175 12.79 2.70 -7.33
CA LEU A 175 12.96 4.15 -7.29
C LEU A 175 12.17 4.79 -8.42
N GLY A 176 11.66 5.99 -8.18
CA GLY A 176 10.92 6.77 -9.17
C GLY A 176 9.92 7.72 -8.53
N ASP A 177 9.40 8.61 -9.32
CA ASP A 177 8.37 9.56 -8.94
C ASP A 177 6.95 8.96 -9.03
N ARG A 178 5.94 9.83 -8.91
CA ARG A 178 4.54 9.46 -9.05
C ARG A 178 4.22 8.88 -10.42
N ASP A 179 4.83 9.41 -11.48
CA ASP A 179 4.56 8.94 -12.85
C ASP A 179 5.12 7.54 -13.08
N ALA A 180 6.28 7.23 -12.49
CA ALA A 180 6.82 5.87 -12.46
C ALA A 180 5.91 4.90 -11.70
N ALA A 181 5.31 5.32 -10.58
CA ALA A 181 4.33 4.53 -9.85
C ALA A 181 3.06 4.27 -10.67
N LEU A 182 2.55 5.29 -11.38
CA LEU A 182 1.39 5.16 -12.26
C LEU A 182 1.68 4.26 -13.46
N ALA A 183 2.86 4.37 -14.06
CA ALA A 183 3.29 3.49 -15.14
C ALA A 183 3.28 2.02 -14.67
N TRP A 184 3.85 1.75 -13.50
CA TRP A 184 3.83 0.40 -12.93
C TRP A 184 2.42 -0.07 -12.57
N ALA A 185 1.57 0.81 -12.04
CA ALA A 185 0.17 0.48 -11.76
C ALA A 185 -0.58 0.04 -13.02
N ARG A 186 -0.35 0.71 -14.17
CA ARG A 186 -0.95 0.31 -15.47
C ARG A 186 -0.43 -1.05 -15.94
N GLU A 187 0.87 -1.36 -15.72
CA GLU A 187 1.42 -2.70 -15.99
C GLU A 187 0.70 -3.77 -15.15
N LEU A 188 0.56 -3.53 -13.83
CA LEU A 188 -0.11 -4.45 -12.91
C LEU A 188 -1.59 -4.63 -13.26
N ALA A 189 -2.27 -3.56 -13.69
CA ALA A 189 -3.66 -3.64 -14.11
C ALA A 189 -3.87 -4.56 -15.32
N GLY A 190 -2.84 -4.85 -16.11
CA GLY A 190 -2.85 -5.84 -17.18
C GLY A 190 -2.72 -7.29 -16.74
N LEU A 191 -2.40 -7.56 -15.46
CA LEU A 191 -2.20 -8.92 -14.93
C LEU A 191 -3.51 -9.56 -14.49
N ALA A 192 -3.49 -10.88 -14.26
CA ALA A 192 -4.66 -11.66 -13.84
C ALA A 192 -5.12 -11.29 -12.42
N PRO A 193 -6.32 -10.69 -12.25
CA PRO A 193 -6.75 -10.16 -10.95
C PRO A 193 -6.86 -11.21 -9.86
N LEU A 194 -7.38 -12.40 -10.15
CA LEU A 194 -7.50 -13.48 -9.16
C LEU A 194 -6.14 -13.91 -8.63
N SER A 195 -5.13 -14.00 -9.51
CA SER A 195 -3.75 -14.34 -9.10
C SER A 195 -3.14 -13.27 -8.21
N LEU A 196 -3.38 -11.99 -8.50
CA LEU A 196 -2.90 -10.87 -7.68
C LEU A 196 -3.60 -10.86 -6.32
N ALA A 197 -4.93 -11.03 -6.29
CA ALA A 197 -5.71 -11.09 -5.06
C ALA A 197 -5.27 -12.28 -4.17
N TYR A 198 -5.11 -13.45 -4.77
CA TYR A 198 -4.59 -14.64 -4.06
C TYR A 198 -3.21 -14.39 -3.45
N ALA A 199 -2.26 -13.90 -4.25
CA ALA A 199 -0.90 -13.63 -3.77
C ALA A 199 -0.89 -12.60 -2.61
N LYS A 200 -1.66 -11.52 -2.74
CA LYS A 200 -1.82 -10.51 -1.69
C LYS A 200 -2.40 -11.11 -0.41
N LYS A 201 -3.47 -11.90 -0.52
CA LYS A 201 -4.10 -12.57 0.64
C LYS A 201 -3.13 -13.54 1.30
N ALA A 202 -2.45 -14.38 0.53
CA ALA A 202 -1.49 -15.35 1.05
C ALA A 202 -0.31 -14.69 1.81
N LEU A 203 0.16 -13.52 1.32
CA LEU A 203 1.22 -12.75 1.97
C LEU A 203 0.77 -12.03 3.24
N ASN A 204 -0.48 -11.55 3.29
CA ASN A 204 -1.00 -10.79 4.43
C ASN A 204 -1.73 -11.64 5.47
N GLN A 205 -2.26 -12.80 5.08
CA GLN A 205 -3.07 -13.71 5.89
C GLN A 205 -2.66 -15.19 5.65
N PRO A 206 -1.41 -15.57 5.96
CA PRO A 206 -0.88 -16.90 5.62
C PRO A 206 -1.66 -18.06 6.27
N ASP A 207 -2.34 -17.80 7.38
CA ASP A 207 -3.13 -18.80 8.13
C ASP A 207 -4.62 -18.82 7.72
N SER A 208 -5.00 -18.09 6.64
CA SER A 208 -6.40 -18.07 6.18
C SER A 208 -6.82 -19.43 5.63
N THR A 209 -7.92 -19.98 6.16
CA THR A 209 -8.50 -21.26 5.72
C THR A 209 -9.08 -21.22 4.30
N GLU A 210 -9.24 -20.02 3.71
CA GLU A 210 -9.77 -19.84 2.36
C GLU A 210 -8.69 -19.91 1.26
N LEU A 211 -7.40 -19.92 1.61
CA LEU A 211 -6.31 -19.89 0.63
C LEU A 211 -6.34 -21.06 -0.35
N ALA A 212 -6.69 -22.27 0.11
CA ALA A 212 -6.82 -23.43 -0.77
C ALA A 212 -7.92 -23.22 -1.83
N LYS A 213 -9.08 -22.70 -1.42
CA LYS A 213 -10.19 -22.37 -2.32
C LYS A 213 -9.82 -21.29 -3.32
N ASP A 214 -9.15 -20.23 -2.86
CA ASP A 214 -8.73 -19.12 -3.72
C ASP A 214 -7.66 -19.60 -4.73
N PHE A 215 -6.75 -20.48 -4.32
CA PHE A 215 -5.78 -21.12 -5.20
C PHE A 215 -6.47 -21.92 -6.30
N ASP A 216 -7.40 -22.82 -5.95
CA ASP A 216 -8.16 -23.62 -6.92
C ASP A 216 -8.96 -22.75 -7.88
N ALA A 217 -9.56 -21.66 -7.38
CA ALA A 217 -10.29 -20.69 -8.20
C ALA A 217 -9.40 -20.02 -9.26
N CYS A 218 -8.13 -19.70 -8.95
CA CYS A 218 -7.19 -19.18 -9.93
C CYS A 218 -6.98 -20.17 -11.09
N TRP A 219 -6.80 -21.46 -10.81
CA TRP A 219 -6.56 -22.48 -11.82
C TRP A 219 -7.81 -22.83 -12.63
N ALA A 220 -8.99 -22.72 -12.05
CA ALA A 220 -10.28 -22.98 -12.70
C ALA A 220 -10.83 -21.77 -13.46
N SER A 221 -10.13 -20.63 -13.47
CA SER A 221 -10.61 -19.37 -14.02
C SER A 221 -10.55 -19.31 -15.56
N ASP A 222 -11.41 -18.47 -16.14
CA ASP A 222 -11.31 -18.08 -17.58
C ASP A 222 -9.96 -17.43 -17.89
N ASP A 223 -9.34 -16.74 -16.92
CA ASP A 223 -8.05 -16.09 -17.06
C ASP A 223 -6.91 -17.10 -17.20
N ALA A 224 -6.96 -18.23 -16.51
CA ALA A 224 -5.99 -19.32 -16.69
C ALA A 224 -6.04 -19.86 -18.14
N ALA A 225 -7.25 -20.10 -18.66
CA ALA A 225 -7.46 -20.54 -20.04
C ALA A 225 -7.04 -19.46 -21.06
N GLU A 226 -7.31 -18.18 -20.78
CA GLU A 226 -6.87 -17.05 -21.62
C GLU A 226 -5.34 -16.95 -21.64
N GLY A 227 -4.67 -17.09 -20.50
CA GLY A 227 -3.21 -17.08 -20.41
C GLY A 227 -2.59 -18.14 -21.32
N GLN A 228 -3.15 -19.36 -21.32
CA GLN A 228 -2.71 -20.45 -22.21
C GLN A 228 -2.93 -20.11 -23.68
N ARG A 229 -4.14 -19.62 -24.05
CA ARG A 229 -4.47 -19.25 -25.42
C ARG A 229 -3.59 -18.10 -25.93
N ALA A 230 -3.41 -17.05 -25.13
CA ALA A 230 -2.60 -15.90 -25.48
C ALA A 230 -1.14 -16.27 -25.72
N ARG A 231 -0.58 -17.14 -24.86
CA ARG A 231 0.79 -17.67 -25.01
C ARG A 231 0.96 -18.48 -26.28
N ALA A 232 0.03 -19.38 -26.60
CA ALA A 232 0.06 -20.18 -27.82
C ALA A 232 -0.03 -19.29 -29.07
N ALA A 233 -0.86 -18.25 -29.03
CA ALA A 233 -1.04 -17.29 -30.14
C ALA A 233 0.02 -16.16 -30.16
N LYS A 234 0.99 -16.14 -29.25
CA LYS A 234 2.03 -15.10 -29.10
C LYS A 234 1.45 -13.67 -29.09
N ARG A 235 0.35 -13.46 -28.36
CA ARG A 235 -0.29 -12.16 -28.19
C ARG A 235 -0.39 -11.81 -26.68
N PRO A 236 -0.58 -10.55 -26.33
CA PRO A 236 -0.92 -10.16 -24.96
C PRO A 236 -2.23 -10.81 -24.50
N PRO A 237 -2.30 -11.29 -23.24
CA PRO A 237 -3.54 -11.80 -22.65
C PRO A 237 -4.52 -10.66 -22.33
N ARG A 238 -5.80 -11.00 -22.17
CA ARG A 238 -6.87 -10.08 -21.74
C ARG A 238 -7.60 -10.70 -20.55
N PHE A 239 -7.05 -10.48 -19.39
CA PHE A 239 -7.59 -11.00 -18.13
C PHE A 239 -8.80 -10.21 -17.63
N ARG A 240 -9.78 -10.89 -17.07
CA ARG A 240 -11.06 -10.32 -16.64
C ARG A 240 -11.41 -10.60 -15.15
N GLY A 241 -10.63 -11.44 -14.45
CA GLY A 241 -10.86 -11.78 -13.06
C GLY A 241 -12.01 -12.76 -12.81
N ARG A 242 -12.24 -13.69 -13.68
CA ARG A 242 -13.34 -14.66 -13.58
C ARG A 242 -12.96 -16.03 -14.16
#